data_67d0830ec0f150a94cef0139343543c3
#
_entry.id   67d0830ec0f150a94cef0139343543c3
#
_cell.length_a   1.000
_cell.length_b   1.000
_cell.length_c   1.000
_cell.angle_alpha   90.00
_cell.angle_beta   90.00
_cell.angle_gamma   90.00
#
_symmetry.space_group_name_H-M   'P 1'
#
loop_
_entity.id
_entity.type
_entity.pdbx_description
1 polymer ?
#
loop_
_entity_poly.entity_id
_entity_poly.type
_entity_poly.pdbx_seq_one_letter_code
_entity_poly.pdbx_strand_id
1 'polypeptide(L)'
;MKVKTHHIKGVVILTVLLLASSCSTKKKSWVNRQYHNTTAKFNGYFNGNESIKLGVKKLHASHIDDYTAILPVFPTGDLKKSKKTHSYMDKAIKKGSIVIQRHSMKIKGKEYCKWIDDNYLMVGKSYFYKGEFDEAIKTFSYIKNEYEKNEIVYDAAMWLVRSYVEKGDFSSAESELEELLKNKRFPEKLEKELTVIAADFYMQKGDYSQATKELIRATDLIKRKRKKARLYYILAQIYQQDKNHTQAQKY
;
A
#
# COMPACT_ATOMS: atom_id res chain seq x y z
N MET A 1 -1.61 4.16 62.85
CA MET A 1 -1.34 4.68 61.49
C MET A 1 -0.63 3.71 60.56
N LYS A 2 -0.02 2.61 60.99
CA LYS A 2 0.74 1.64 60.15
C LYS A 2 -0.13 0.72 59.26
N VAL A 3 -1.39 0.45 59.63
CA VAL A 3 -2.28 -0.49 58.90
C VAL A 3 -2.70 0.05 57.50
N LYS A 4 -2.90 1.35 57.34
CA LYS A 4 -3.32 1.96 56.06
C LYS A 4 -2.28 1.85 54.94
N THR A 5 -0.98 1.88 55.27
CA THR A 5 0.11 1.80 54.29
C THR A 5 0.28 0.40 53.68
N HIS A 6 -0.03 -0.66 54.44
CA HIS A 6 0.04 -2.04 53.91
C HIS A 6 -1.09 -2.34 52.94
N HIS A 7 -2.31 -1.85 53.19
CA HIS A 7 -3.43 -2.00 52.26
C HIS A 7 -3.19 -1.25 50.93
N ILE A 8 -2.65 -0.04 50.99
CA ILE A 8 -2.31 0.73 49.80
C ILE A 8 -1.23 0.02 48.96
N LYS A 9 -0.18 -0.51 49.59
CA LYS A 9 0.86 -1.29 48.90
C LYS A 9 0.30 -2.56 48.28
N GLY A 10 -0.60 -3.28 48.97
CA GLY A 10 -1.27 -4.46 48.42
C GLY A 10 -2.14 -4.14 47.20
N VAL A 11 -2.92 -3.07 47.28
CA VAL A 11 -3.74 -2.62 46.13
C VAL A 11 -2.88 -2.21 44.96
N VAL A 12 -1.79 -1.47 45.17
CA VAL A 12 -0.86 -1.08 44.08
C VAL A 12 -0.20 -2.29 43.42
N ILE A 13 0.28 -3.27 44.25
CA ILE A 13 0.88 -4.50 43.73
C ILE A 13 -0.15 -5.31 42.91
N LEU A 14 -1.39 -5.44 43.44
CA LEU A 14 -2.46 -6.14 42.73
C LEU A 14 -2.83 -5.46 41.41
N THR A 15 -2.88 -4.11 41.38
CA THR A 15 -3.12 -3.31 40.17
C THR A 15 -2.00 -3.49 39.15
N VAL A 16 -0.75 -3.49 39.60
CA VAL A 16 0.42 -3.72 38.69
C VAL A 16 0.41 -5.14 38.12
N LEU A 17 0.07 -6.16 38.95
CA LEU A 17 -0.06 -7.54 38.48
C LEU A 17 -1.21 -7.72 37.49
N LEU A 18 -2.34 -7.05 37.68
CA LEU A 18 -3.46 -7.05 36.74
C LEU A 18 -3.11 -6.35 35.41
N LEU A 19 -2.34 -5.28 35.45
CA LEU A 19 -1.85 -4.60 34.26
C LEU A 19 -0.81 -5.44 33.48
N ALA A 20 0.07 -6.18 34.17
CA ALA A 20 1.06 -7.05 33.54
C ALA A 20 0.43 -8.27 32.83
N SER A 21 -0.73 -8.77 33.29
CA SER A 21 -1.44 -9.87 32.64
C SER A 21 -2.26 -9.47 31.43
N SER A 22 -2.43 -8.18 31.17
CA SER A 22 -3.27 -7.61 30.12
C SER A 22 -2.63 -7.66 28.72
N CYS A 23 -1.31 -7.87 28.58
CA CYS A 23 -0.59 -7.74 27.31
C CYS A 23 -0.35 -9.07 26.56
N SER A 24 -1.09 -10.14 26.87
CA SER A 24 -0.87 -11.45 26.26
C SER A 24 -1.54 -11.56 24.88
N THR A 25 -0.77 -11.82 23.82
CA THR A 25 -1.27 -12.14 22.46
C THR A 25 -1.94 -13.51 22.38
N LYS A 26 -1.79 -14.37 23.41
CA LYS A 26 -2.36 -15.72 23.45
C LYS A 26 -3.80 -15.75 23.97
N LYS A 27 -4.31 -14.66 24.53
CA LYS A 27 -5.65 -14.56 25.12
C LYS A 27 -6.54 -13.64 24.30
N LYS A 28 -7.67 -14.15 23.77
CA LYS A 28 -8.65 -13.38 22.98
C LYS A 28 -9.64 -12.56 23.79
N SER A 29 -9.31 -12.21 25.05
CA SER A 29 -10.19 -11.37 25.89
C SER A 29 -10.42 -10.00 25.22
N TRP A 30 -11.54 -9.36 25.54
CA TRP A 30 -11.89 -8.06 25.01
C TRP A 30 -10.79 -7.02 25.30
N VAL A 31 -10.26 -6.97 26.51
CA VAL A 31 -9.19 -6.04 26.94
C VAL A 31 -7.93 -6.25 26.08
N ASN A 32 -7.47 -7.50 25.92
CA ASN A 32 -6.31 -7.80 25.09
C ASN A 32 -6.52 -7.35 23.64
N ARG A 33 -7.67 -7.66 23.06
CA ARG A 33 -7.98 -7.23 21.68
C ARG A 33 -7.97 -5.71 21.54
N GLN A 34 -8.56 -4.97 22.48
CA GLN A 34 -8.56 -3.50 22.44
C GLN A 34 -7.15 -2.94 22.54
N TYR A 35 -6.33 -3.44 23.45
CA TYR A 35 -4.95 -3.02 23.61
C TYR A 35 -4.14 -3.25 22.33
N HIS A 36 -4.15 -4.49 21.80
CA HIS A 36 -3.39 -4.83 20.61
C HIS A 36 -3.90 -4.09 19.36
N ASN A 37 -5.21 -3.96 19.17
CA ASN A 37 -5.80 -3.19 18.07
C ASN A 37 -5.43 -1.71 18.13
N THR A 38 -5.52 -1.08 19.30
CA THR A 38 -5.20 0.34 19.46
C THR A 38 -3.73 0.60 19.19
N THR A 39 -2.85 -0.24 19.74
CA THR A 39 -1.40 -0.11 19.51
C THR A 39 -1.03 -0.37 18.05
N ALA A 40 -1.57 -1.41 17.44
CA ALA A 40 -1.32 -1.73 16.04
C ALA A 40 -1.79 -0.61 15.11
N LYS A 41 -2.95 -0.02 15.39
CA LYS A 41 -3.49 1.09 14.61
C LYS A 41 -2.62 2.34 14.70
N PHE A 42 -2.38 2.82 15.92
CA PHE A 42 -1.78 4.15 16.11
C PHE A 42 -0.26 4.12 16.11
N ASN A 43 0.37 3.16 16.79
CA ASN A 43 1.84 3.10 16.88
C ASN A 43 2.49 2.46 15.67
N GLY A 44 1.80 1.54 15.00
CA GLY A 44 2.29 0.90 13.77
C GLY A 44 1.76 1.59 12.53
N TYR A 45 0.53 1.23 12.15
CA TYR A 45 -0.08 1.61 10.88
C TYR A 45 -0.14 3.13 10.66
N PHE A 46 -0.70 3.91 11.59
CA PHE A 46 -0.81 5.36 11.42
C PHE A 46 0.56 6.02 11.27
N ASN A 47 1.48 5.78 12.20
CA ASN A 47 2.80 6.41 12.17
C ASN A 47 3.65 5.93 10.98
N GLY A 48 3.49 4.68 10.57
CA GLY A 48 4.16 4.14 9.37
C GLY A 48 3.63 4.77 8.10
N ASN A 49 2.31 4.86 7.94
CA ASN A 49 1.68 5.52 6.79
C ASN A 49 2.04 7.00 6.68
N GLU A 50 2.08 7.74 7.80
CA GLU A 50 2.56 9.13 7.76
C GLU A 50 4.00 9.21 7.26
N SER A 51 4.85 8.26 7.66
CA SER A 51 6.22 8.20 7.15
C SER A 51 6.25 7.94 5.64
N ILE A 52 5.46 6.99 5.14
CA ILE A 52 5.34 6.72 3.68
C ILE A 52 4.86 7.97 2.95
N LYS A 53 3.80 8.64 3.43
CA LYS A 53 3.27 9.86 2.80
C LYS A 53 4.33 10.95 2.67
N LEU A 54 5.13 11.16 3.72
CA LEU A 54 6.23 12.14 3.69
C LEU A 54 7.31 11.74 2.69
N GLY A 55 7.70 10.46 2.66
CA GLY A 55 8.68 9.94 1.70
C GLY A 55 8.19 10.07 0.26
N VAL A 56 6.95 9.66 -0.03
CA VAL A 56 6.34 9.77 -1.37
C VAL A 56 6.18 11.24 -1.79
N LYS A 57 5.79 12.13 -0.87
CA LYS A 57 5.74 13.58 -1.15
C LYS A 57 7.10 14.11 -1.56
N LYS A 58 8.17 13.70 -0.87
CA LYS A 58 9.54 14.08 -1.20
C LYS A 58 9.99 13.51 -2.55
N LEU A 59 9.61 12.27 -2.85
CA LEU A 59 9.88 11.63 -4.14
C LEU A 59 9.25 12.42 -5.28
N HIS A 60 7.95 12.70 -5.19
CA HIS A 60 7.24 13.48 -6.22
C HIS A 60 7.76 14.91 -6.36
N ALA A 61 8.16 15.56 -5.26
CA ALA A 61 8.75 16.92 -5.30
C ALA A 61 10.14 16.95 -5.95
N SER A 62 10.83 15.83 -6.00
CA SER A 62 12.16 15.70 -6.62
C SER A 62 12.13 15.12 -8.03
N HIS A 63 10.95 14.70 -8.51
CA HIS A 63 10.79 14.20 -9.86
C HIS A 63 10.68 15.39 -10.84
N ILE A 64 11.43 15.29 -11.93
CA ILE A 64 11.38 16.25 -13.04
C ILE A 64 10.87 15.47 -14.25
N ASP A 65 9.77 15.93 -14.83
CA ASP A 65 9.20 15.33 -16.03
C ASP A 65 10.08 15.65 -17.25
N ASP A 66 10.36 14.64 -18.04
CA ASP A 66 10.98 14.81 -19.37
C ASP A 66 9.87 14.87 -20.43
N TYR A 67 9.55 16.07 -20.87
CA TYR A 67 8.50 16.32 -21.85
C TYR A 67 8.90 15.95 -23.30
N THR A 68 10.15 15.52 -23.54
CA THR A 68 10.58 15.02 -24.84
C THR A 68 10.18 13.57 -25.08
N ALA A 69 9.79 12.87 -24.01
CA ALA A 69 9.26 11.51 -24.03
C ALA A 69 7.82 11.48 -23.51
N ILE A 70 7.09 10.37 -23.77
CA ILE A 70 5.79 10.15 -23.16
C ILE A 70 5.98 10.03 -21.65
N LEU A 71 5.23 10.83 -20.88
CA LEU A 71 5.35 10.85 -19.43
C LEU A 71 4.90 9.52 -18.81
N PRO A 72 5.57 9.06 -17.73
CA PRO A 72 5.10 7.91 -16.97
C PRO A 72 3.78 8.24 -16.25
N VAL A 73 2.93 7.25 -16.06
CA VAL A 73 1.66 7.41 -15.31
C VAL A 73 1.93 7.83 -13.88
N PHE A 74 2.91 7.18 -13.23
CA PHE A 74 3.35 7.55 -11.88
C PHE A 74 4.65 8.35 -11.89
N PRO A 75 4.67 9.58 -11.35
CA PRO A 75 5.87 10.42 -11.33
C PRO A 75 6.83 10.01 -10.19
N THR A 76 7.32 8.80 -10.21
CA THR A 76 8.20 8.24 -9.17
C THR A 76 9.68 8.27 -9.54
N GLY A 77 9.99 8.32 -10.84
CA GLY A 77 11.35 8.13 -11.33
C GLY A 77 11.86 6.70 -11.06
N ASP A 78 13.16 6.50 -11.18
CA ASP A 78 13.81 5.20 -10.90
C ASP A 78 13.90 4.96 -9.38
N LEU A 79 13.01 4.13 -8.86
CA LEU A 79 12.94 3.80 -7.44
C LEU A 79 14.18 3.05 -6.96
N LYS A 80 14.81 2.21 -7.79
CA LYS A 80 16.04 1.46 -7.43
C LYS A 80 17.21 2.39 -7.16
N LYS A 81 17.30 3.50 -7.87
CA LYS A 81 18.37 4.50 -7.73
C LYS A 81 18.06 5.56 -6.68
N SER A 82 16.79 5.76 -6.34
CA SER A 82 16.37 6.83 -5.44
C SER A 82 16.56 6.47 -3.97
N LYS A 83 17.63 6.98 -3.34
CA LYS A 83 17.86 6.84 -1.88
C LYS A 83 17.09 7.87 -1.05
N LYS A 84 16.41 8.82 -1.69
CA LYS A 84 15.74 9.96 -1.01
C LYS A 84 14.60 9.55 -0.08
N THR A 85 13.99 8.38 -0.34
CA THR A 85 12.85 7.87 0.43
C THR A 85 13.25 6.87 1.50
N HIS A 86 14.48 6.29 1.45
CA HIS A 86 14.87 5.13 2.25
C HIS A 86 14.62 5.33 3.75
N SER A 87 15.05 6.45 4.34
CA SER A 87 14.86 6.70 5.78
C SER A 87 13.39 6.72 6.21
N TYR A 88 12.51 7.20 5.34
CA TYR A 88 11.06 7.20 5.60
C TYR A 88 10.48 5.80 5.51
N MET A 89 10.89 5.04 4.50
CA MET A 89 10.42 3.67 4.29
C MET A 89 10.97 2.72 5.36
N ASP A 90 12.23 2.84 5.75
CA ASP A 90 12.84 2.08 6.86
C ASP A 90 12.10 2.31 8.18
N LYS A 91 11.71 3.57 8.44
CA LYS A 91 10.89 3.89 9.62
C LYS A 91 9.52 3.20 9.55
N ALA A 92 8.87 3.18 8.40
CA ALA A 92 7.58 2.52 8.21
C ALA A 92 7.71 1.00 8.34
N ILE A 93 8.71 0.38 7.70
CA ILE A 93 9.03 -1.04 7.81
C ILE A 93 9.25 -1.42 9.28
N LYS A 94 10.13 -0.68 9.99
CA LYS A 94 10.41 -0.93 11.40
C LYS A 94 9.16 -0.85 12.27
N LYS A 95 8.30 0.17 12.05
CA LYS A 95 7.05 0.33 12.82
C LYS A 95 6.07 -0.81 12.55
N GLY A 96 5.84 -1.17 11.29
CA GLY A 96 4.95 -2.26 10.91
C GLY A 96 5.45 -3.62 11.39
N SER A 97 6.72 -3.93 11.19
CA SER A 97 7.31 -5.21 11.60
C SER A 97 7.27 -5.42 13.13
N ILE A 98 7.55 -4.37 13.91
CA ILE A 98 7.42 -4.45 15.38
C ILE A 98 5.97 -4.73 15.78
N VAL A 99 5.01 -4.11 15.13
CA VAL A 99 3.59 -4.34 15.41
C VAL A 99 3.18 -5.76 15.04
N ILE A 100 3.53 -6.22 13.86
CA ILE A 100 3.24 -7.59 13.41
C ILE A 100 3.81 -8.60 14.42
N GLN A 101 5.07 -8.43 14.81
CA GLN A 101 5.74 -9.34 15.74
C GLN A 101 5.12 -9.34 17.14
N ARG A 102 4.76 -8.15 17.66
CA ARG A 102 4.36 -8.00 19.08
C ARG A 102 2.86 -8.00 19.32
N HIS A 103 2.06 -7.71 18.29
CA HIS A 103 0.63 -7.48 18.45
C HIS A 103 -0.24 -8.41 17.59
N SER A 104 0.33 -9.28 16.76
CA SER A 104 -0.44 -10.35 16.13
C SER A 104 -1.02 -11.29 17.18
N MET A 105 -2.31 -11.51 17.09
CA MET A 105 -3.09 -12.37 17.97
C MET A 105 -3.66 -13.55 17.19
N LYS A 106 -2.77 -14.30 16.49
CA LYS A 106 -3.19 -15.46 15.70
C LYS A 106 -3.44 -16.65 16.63
N ILE A 107 -4.72 -16.94 16.90
CA ILE A 107 -5.16 -18.00 17.80
C ILE A 107 -6.01 -19.00 17.00
N LYS A 108 -5.59 -20.27 16.95
CA LYS A 108 -6.25 -21.35 16.18
C LYS A 108 -6.49 -20.96 14.72
N GLY A 109 -5.48 -20.38 14.07
CA GLY A 109 -5.53 -19.96 12.65
C GLY A 109 -6.27 -18.67 12.36
N LYS A 110 -6.91 -18.02 13.36
CA LYS A 110 -7.62 -16.76 13.19
C LYS A 110 -6.85 -15.60 13.81
N GLU A 111 -6.64 -14.52 13.05
CA GLU A 111 -6.10 -13.26 13.57
C GLU A 111 -7.19 -12.42 14.24
N TYR A 112 -6.91 -11.97 15.46
CA TYR A 112 -7.84 -11.15 16.26
C TYR A 112 -7.43 -9.68 16.37
N CYS A 113 -6.21 -9.33 15.99
CA CYS A 113 -5.78 -7.95 15.82
C CYS A 113 -6.09 -7.49 14.40
N LYS A 114 -7.07 -6.59 14.27
CA LYS A 114 -7.64 -6.15 12.97
C LYS A 114 -6.70 -5.34 12.09
N TRP A 115 -5.53 -4.94 12.60
CA TRP A 115 -4.59 -4.04 11.92
C TRP A 115 -3.31 -4.74 11.48
N ILE A 116 -3.24 -6.07 11.56
CA ILE A 116 -2.03 -6.82 11.19
C ILE A 116 -1.87 -6.87 9.66
N ASP A 117 -2.94 -7.16 8.94
CA ASP A 117 -2.99 -7.15 7.48
C ASP A 117 -2.68 -5.76 6.90
N ASP A 118 -3.25 -4.68 7.47
CA ASP A 118 -2.91 -3.30 7.11
C ASP A 118 -1.42 -2.98 7.35
N ASN A 119 -0.83 -3.49 8.45
CA ASN A 119 0.61 -3.30 8.71
C ASN A 119 1.46 -4.09 7.70
N TYR A 120 1.08 -5.29 7.29
CA TYR A 120 1.74 -6.01 6.19
C TYR A 120 1.66 -5.23 4.88
N LEU A 121 0.47 -4.72 4.52
CA LEU A 121 0.29 -3.91 3.30
C LEU A 121 1.17 -2.65 3.34
N MET A 122 1.25 -1.98 4.47
CA MET A 122 2.12 -0.83 4.68
C MET A 122 3.60 -1.18 4.54
N VAL A 123 4.04 -2.31 5.09
CA VAL A 123 5.43 -2.81 4.96
C VAL A 123 5.75 -3.12 3.50
N GLY A 124 4.86 -3.82 2.78
CA GLY A 124 5.02 -4.09 1.36
C GLY A 124 5.15 -2.83 0.51
N LYS A 125 4.27 -1.83 0.74
CA LYS A 125 4.35 -0.51 0.09
C LYS A 125 5.68 0.20 0.38
N SER A 126 6.22 0.03 1.58
CA SER A 126 7.52 0.61 1.95
C SER A 126 8.68 -0.04 1.21
N TYR A 127 8.68 -1.36 1.07
CA TYR A 127 9.66 -2.07 0.24
C TYR A 127 9.58 -1.63 -1.22
N PHE A 128 8.38 -1.51 -1.77
CA PHE A 128 8.17 -1.00 -3.13
C PHE A 128 8.83 0.38 -3.32
N TYR A 129 8.53 1.35 -2.47
CA TYR A 129 9.10 2.71 -2.58
C TYR A 129 10.59 2.80 -2.25
N LYS A 130 11.19 1.75 -1.67
CA LYS A 130 12.65 1.59 -1.56
C LYS A 130 13.28 1.01 -2.83
N GLY A 131 12.49 0.49 -3.78
CA GLY A 131 12.98 -0.27 -4.92
C GLY A 131 13.38 -1.72 -4.57
N GLU A 132 13.00 -2.20 -3.39
CA GLU A 132 13.17 -3.59 -2.94
C GLU A 132 11.98 -4.44 -3.37
N PHE A 133 11.85 -4.61 -4.69
CA PHE A 133 10.64 -5.20 -5.29
C PHE A 133 10.43 -6.67 -4.95
N ASP A 134 11.49 -7.44 -4.75
CA ASP A 134 11.38 -8.85 -4.34
C ASP A 134 10.76 -8.98 -2.94
N GLU A 135 11.15 -8.12 -2.01
CA GLU A 135 10.57 -8.10 -0.66
C GLU A 135 9.13 -7.56 -0.67
N ALA A 136 8.83 -6.60 -1.55
CA ALA A 136 7.47 -6.13 -1.77
C ALA A 136 6.57 -7.26 -2.29
N ILE A 137 7.01 -7.98 -3.33
CA ILE A 137 6.31 -9.13 -3.93
C ILE A 137 6.05 -10.21 -2.88
N LYS A 138 7.08 -10.63 -2.12
CA LYS A 138 6.91 -11.60 -1.04
C LYS A 138 5.85 -11.17 -0.02
N THR A 139 5.89 -9.88 0.37
CA THR A 139 4.97 -9.35 1.37
C THR A 139 3.52 -9.31 0.85
N PHE A 140 3.31 -8.86 -0.38
CA PHE A 140 1.96 -8.81 -0.96
C PHE A 140 1.41 -10.20 -1.29
N SER A 141 2.26 -11.12 -1.75
CA SER A 141 1.88 -12.54 -1.96
C SER A 141 1.47 -13.21 -0.64
N TYR A 142 2.17 -12.90 0.45
CA TYR A 142 1.79 -13.36 1.78
C TYR A 142 0.38 -12.88 2.16
N ILE A 143 0.05 -11.60 1.88
CA ILE A 143 -1.29 -11.05 2.16
C ILE A 143 -2.35 -11.78 1.35
N LYS A 144 -2.14 -12.00 0.05
CA LYS A 144 -3.09 -12.74 -0.81
C LYS A 144 -3.40 -14.13 -0.26
N ASN A 145 -2.38 -14.83 0.21
CA ASN A 145 -2.53 -16.21 0.69
C ASN A 145 -3.12 -16.28 2.11
N GLU A 146 -2.66 -15.42 3.02
CA GLU A 146 -3.05 -15.50 4.44
C GLU A 146 -4.43 -14.86 4.68
N TYR A 147 -4.79 -13.82 3.92
CA TYR A 147 -6.00 -13.03 4.12
C TYR A 147 -7.01 -13.17 2.97
N GLU A 148 -7.06 -14.31 2.29
CA GLU A 148 -7.88 -14.61 1.11
C GLU A 148 -9.33 -14.12 1.19
N LYS A 149 -9.92 -14.11 2.41
CA LYS A 149 -11.32 -13.72 2.65
C LYS A 149 -11.51 -12.22 2.95
N ASN A 150 -10.44 -11.44 3.02
CA ASN A 150 -10.46 -10.01 3.34
C ASN A 150 -10.32 -9.17 2.07
N GLU A 151 -10.99 -8.02 2.02
CA GLU A 151 -10.87 -7.10 0.87
C GLU A 151 -9.44 -6.61 0.62
N ILE A 152 -8.56 -6.64 1.62
CA ILE A 152 -7.15 -6.22 1.51
C ILE A 152 -6.37 -6.99 0.43
N VAL A 153 -6.85 -8.17 0.03
CA VAL A 153 -6.25 -8.97 -1.05
C VAL A 153 -6.24 -8.22 -2.38
N TYR A 154 -7.26 -7.40 -2.63
CA TYR A 154 -7.33 -6.59 -3.85
C TYR A 154 -6.29 -5.47 -3.86
N ASP A 155 -6.07 -4.80 -2.71
CA ASP A 155 -4.97 -3.85 -2.55
C ASP A 155 -3.62 -4.54 -2.77
N ALA A 156 -3.40 -5.70 -2.13
CA ALA A 156 -2.17 -6.46 -2.26
C ALA A 156 -1.91 -6.89 -3.72
N ALA A 157 -2.93 -7.39 -4.42
CA ALA A 157 -2.83 -7.79 -5.82
C ALA A 157 -2.50 -6.59 -6.74
N MET A 158 -3.13 -5.44 -6.55
CA MET A 158 -2.77 -4.22 -7.29
C MET A 158 -1.32 -3.79 -7.06
N TRP A 159 -0.80 -3.93 -5.83
CA TRP A 159 0.60 -3.64 -5.54
C TRP A 159 1.54 -4.73 -6.06
N LEU A 160 1.09 -6.00 -6.21
CA LEU A 160 1.83 -7.04 -6.92
C LEU A 160 2.02 -6.67 -8.38
N VAL A 161 0.95 -6.28 -9.09
CA VAL A 161 1.06 -5.79 -10.48
C VAL A 161 2.13 -4.71 -10.58
N ARG A 162 2.06 -3.67 -9.75
CA ARG A 162 3.04 -2.59 -9.75
C ARG A 162 4.47 -3.08 -9.47
N SER A 163 4.62 -4.00 -8.52
CA SER A 163 5.94 -4.51 -8.13
C SER A 163 6.57 -5.34 -9.24
N TYR A 164 5.78 -6.16 -9.93
CA TYR A 164 6.23 -6.92 -11.09
C TYR A 164 6.60 -6.01 -12.26
N VAL A 165 5.80 -4.97 -12.52
CA VAL A 165 6.08 -3.96 -13.57
C VAL A 165 7.43 -3.27 -13.32
N GLU A 166 7.65 -2.76 -12.11
CA GLU A 166 8.91 -2.09 -11.75
C GLU A 166 10.12 -3.06 -11.73
N LYS A 167 9.88 -4.35 -11.54
CA LYS A 167 10.90 -5.39 -11.66
C LYS A 167 11.22 -5.74 -13.12
N GLY A 168 10.30 -5.46 -14.05
CA GLY A 168 10.36 -5.85 -15.46
C GLY A 168 9.77 -7.23 -15.75
N ASP A 169 9.07 -7.84 -14.78
CA ASP A 169 8.38 -9.11 -14.95
C ASP A 169 6.95 -8.88 -15.44
N PHE A 170 6.85 -8.53 -16.73
CA PHE A 170 5.54 -8.23 -17.36
C PHE A 170 4.61 -9.43 -17.44
N SER A 171 5.14 -10.65 -17.49
CA SER A 171 4.33 -11.88 -17.53
C SER A 171 3.56 -12.08 -16.22
N SER A 172 4.25 -11.98 -15.09
CA SER A 172 3.60 -12.07 -13.78
C SER A 172 2.65 -10.90 -13.52
N ALA A 173 3.03 -9.68 -13.95
CA ALA A 173 2.18 -8.50 -13.85
C ALA A 173 0.87 -8.68 -14.65
N GLU A 174 0.95 -9.21 -15.86
CA GLU A 174 -0.22 -9.47 -16.72
C GLU A 174 -1.16 -10.50 -16.10
N SER A 175 -0.62 -11.60 -15.60
CA SER A 175 -1.42 -12.63 -14.93
C SER A 175 -2.20 -12.09 -13.73
N GLU A 176 -1.54 -11.32 -12.87
CA GLU A 176 -2.19 -10.67 -11.71
C GLU A 176 -3.25 -9.64 -12.13
N LEU A 177 -2.93 -8.83 -13.14
CA LEU A 177 -3.86 -7.82 -13.65
C LEU A 177 -5.11 -8.46 -14.26
N GLU A 178 -4.94 -9.51 -15.06
CA GLU A 178 -6.06 -10.23 -15.64
C GLU A 178 -6.96 -10.89 -14.58
N GLU A 179 -6.37 -11.46 -13.53
CA GLU A 179 -7.12 -11.99 -12.39
C GLU A 179 -8.01 -10.91 -11.77
N LEU A 180 -7.45 -9.71 -11.54
CA LEU A 180 -8.19 -8.56 -10.99
C LEU A 180 -9.32 -8.09 -11.92
N LEU A 181 -9.04 -7.94 -13.22
CA LEU A 181 -10.01 -7.44 -14.22
C LEU A 181 -11.17 -8.42 -14.46
N LYS A 182 -10.93 -9.73 -14.34
CA LYS A 182 -11.95 -10.78 -14.50
C LYS A 182 -12.74 -11.03 -13.21
N ASN A 183 -12.32 -10.49 -12.07
CA ASN A 183 -12.94 -10.76 -10.78
C ASN A 183 -14.25 -10.00 -10.58
N LYS A 184 -15.37 -10.70 -10.67
CA LYS A 184 -16.71 -10.13 -10.46
C LYS A 184 -16.97 -9.57 -9.05
N ARG A 185 -16.12 -9.91 -8.07
CA ARG A 185 -16.23 -9.43 -6.69
C ARG A 185 -15.29 -8.26 -6.40
N PHE A 186 -14.59 -7.77 -7.44
CA PHE A 186 -13.68 -6.65 -7.26
C PHE A 186 -14.43 -5.41 -6.75
N PRO A 187 -13.94 -4.75 -5.68
CA PRO A 187 -14.66 -3.63 -5.09
C PRO A 187 -14.69 -2.40 -6.02
N GLU A 188 -15.87 -1.88 -6.33
CA GLU A 188 -16.08 -0.69 -7.17
C GLU A 188 -15.25 0.52 -6.68
N LYS A 189 -15.12 0.68 -5.36
CA LYS A 189 -14.30 1.77 -4.75
C LYS A 189 -12.83 1.75 -5.18
N LEU A 190 -12.29 0.60 -5.60
CA LEU A 190 -10.91 0.40 -6.05
C LEU A 190 -10.77 0.46 -7.58
N GLU A 191 -11.86 0.47 -8.33
CA GLU A 191 -11.85 0.43 -9.80
C GLU A 191 -11.00 1.55 -10.40
N LYS A 192 -11.13 2.76 -9.87
CA LYS A 192 -10.33 3.91 -10.31
C LYS A 192 -8.82 3.67 -10.15
N GLU A 193 -8.38 3.05 -9.06
CA GLU A 193 -6.96 2.77 -8.81
C GLU A 193 -6.47 1.65 -9.73
N LEU A 194 -7.26 0.59 -9.89
CA LEU A 194 -6.98 -0.51 -10.82
C LEU A 194 -6.80 0.00 -12.25
N THR A 195 -7.70 0.86 -12.72
CA THR A 195 -7.64 1.42 -14.08
C THR A 195 -6.35 2.22 -14.31
N VAL A 196 -5.90 2.99 -13.33
CA VAL A 196 -4.63 3.74 -13.43
C VAL A 196 -3.43 2.78 -13.43
N ILE A 197 -3.48 1.70 -12.65
CA ILE A 197 -2.43 0.67 -12.62
C ILE A 197 -2.38 -0.11 -13.94
N ALA A 198 -3.54 -0.45 -14.51
CA ALA A 198 -3.63 -1.08 -15.82
C ALA A 198 -3.05 -0.18 -16.93
N ALA A 199 -3.37 1.11 -16.90
CA ALA A 199 -2.78 2.06 -17.83
C ALA A 199 -1.25 2.11 -17.71
N ASP A 200 -0.72 2.14 -16.50
CA ASP A 200 0.74 2.13 -16.25
C ASP A 200 1.39 0.84 -16.77
N PHE A 201 0.79 -0.31 -16.48
CA PHE A 201 1.25 -1.60 -16.98
C PHE A 201 1.36 -1.61 -18.51
N TYR A 202 0.28 -1.22 -19.22
CA TYR A 202 0.28 -1.21 -20.69
C TYR A 202 1.24 -0.17 -21.26
N MET A 203 1.39 0.99 -20.61
CA MET A 203 2.39 1.99 -20.97
C MET A 203 3.81 1.42 -20.90
N GLN A 204 4.16 0.77 -19.80
CA GLN A 204 5.50 0.22 -19.61
C GLN A 204 5.76 -1.03 -20.48
N LYS A 205 4.72 -1.79 -20.81
CA LYS A 205 4.77 -2.89 -21.78
C LYS A 205 4.92 -2.40 -23.23
N GLY A 206 4.65 -1.11 -23.51
CA GLY A 206 4.65 -0.53 -24.85
C GLY A 206 3.36 -0.76 -25.62
N ASP A 207 2.31 -1.29 -25.01
CA ASP A 207 0.98 -1.44 -25.63
C ASP A 207 0.17 -0.15 -25.46
N TYR A 208 0.50 0.86 -26.27
CA TYR A 208 -0.18 2.16 -26.21
C TYR A 208 -1.65 2.09 -26.60
N SER A 209 -2.08 1.07 -27.36
CA SER A 209 -3.51 0.88 -27.70
C SER A 209 -4.32 0.54 -26.45
N GLN A 210 -3.90 -0.42 -25.67
CA GLN A 210 -4.58 -0.77 -24.40
C GLN A 210 -4.38 0.33 -23.35
N ALA A 211 -3.18 0.92 -23.27
CA ALA A 211 -2.91 2.04 -22.37
C ALA A 211 -3.90 3.20 -22.59
N THR A 212 -4.15 3.56 -23.85
CA THR A 212 -5.11 4.63 -24.21
C THR A 212 -6.51 4.32 -23.71
N LYS A 213 -7.00 3.08 -23.85
CA LYS A 213 -8.32 2.69 -23.35
C LYS A 213 -8.42 2.86 -21.83
N GLU A 214 -7.42 2.37 -21.11
CA GLU A 214 -7.42 2.45 -19.65
C GLU A 214 -7.19 3.89 -19.15
N LEU A 215 -6.39 4.70 -19.84
CA LEU A 215 -6.23 6.13 -19.54
C LEU A 215 -7.55 6.89 -19.71
N ILE A 216 -8.29 6.67 -20.79
CA ILE A 216 -9.61 7.28 -21.00
C ILE A 216 -10.55 6.89 -19.87
N ARG A 217 -10.68 5.58 -19.59
CA ARG A 217 -11.50 5.08 -18.48
C ARG A 217 -11.09 5.68 -17.12
N ALA A 218 -9.78 5.78 -16.85
CA ALA A 218 -9.27 6.44 -15.64
C ALA A 218 -9.68 7.90 -15.55
N THR A 219 -9.66 8.65 -16.68
CA THR A 219 -10.09 10.05 -16.68
C THR A 219 -11.59 10.20 -16.42
N ASP A 220 -12.42 9.25 -16.78
CA ASP A 220 -13.86 9.29 -16.49
C ASP A 220 -14.13 9.03 -14.99
N LEU A 221 -13.39 8.12 -14.38
CA LEU A 221 -13.52 7.76 -12.96
C LEU A 221 -12.90 8.79 -12.00
N ILE A 222 -11.90 9.57 -12.43
CA ILE A 222 -11.21 10.54 -11.60
C ILE A 222 -11.94 11.88 -11.61
N LYS A 223 -12.47 12.33 -10.46
CA LYS A 223 -13.19 13.62 -10.35
C LYS A 223 -12.26 14.85 -10.25
N ARG A 224 -11.05 14.70 -9.69
CA ARG A 224 -10.13 15.82 -9.41
C ARG A 224 -9.38 16.27 -10.67
N LYS A 225 -9.63 17.48 -11.17
CA LYS A 225 -9.00 18.07 -12.36
C LYS A 225 -7.47 17.95 -12.38
N ARG A 226 -6.79 18.28 -11.27
CA ARG A 226 -5.33 18.19 -11.18
C ARG A 226 -4.79 16.76 -11.38
N LYS A 227 -5.54 15.73 -10.95
CA LYS A 227 -5.13 14.33 -11.18
C LYS A 227 -5.38 13.90 -12.63
N LYS A 228 -6.43 14.42 -13.27
CA LYS A 228 -6.72 14.17 -14.68
C LYS A 228 -5.69 14.82 -15.61
N ALA A 229 -5.19 16.00 -15.27
CA ALA A 229 -4.32 16.78 -16.14
C ALA A 229 -3.11 15.98 -16.65
N ARG A 230 -2.46 15.20 -15.76
CA ARG A 230 -1.34 14.33 -16.18
C ARG A 230 -1.79 13.25 -17.18
N LEU A 231 -2.92 12.59 -16.92
CA LEU A 231 -3.44 11.53 -17.80
C LEU A 231 -3.87 12.09 -19.15
N TYR A 232 -4.49 13.27 -19.18
CA TYR A 232 -4.81 13.96 -20.44
C TYR A 232 -3.56 14.30 -21.21
N TYR A 233 -2.51 14.80 -20.56
CA TYR A 233 -1.26 15.09 -21.21
C TYR A 233 -0.60 13.84 -21.83
N ILE A 234 -0.61 12.71 -21.11
CA ILE A 234 -0.12 11.41 -21.61
C ILE A 234 -0.95 10.98 -22.83
N LEU A 235 -2.28 11.10 -22.79
CA LEU A 235 -3.15 10.79 -23.94
C LEU A 235 -2.80 11.66 -25.13
N ALA A 236 -2.62 12.97 -24.93
CA ALA A 236 -2.21 13.88 -26.01
C ALA A 236 -0.87 13.47 -26.62
N GLN A 237 0.12 13.09 -25.80
CA GLN A 237 1.44 12.62 -26.28
C GLN A 237 1.33 11.31 -27.08
N ILE A 238 0.52 10.34 -26.63
CA ILE A 238 0.29 9.08 -27.36
C ILE A 238 -0.34 9.37 -28.72
N TYR A 239 -1.42 10.17 -28.76
CA TYR A 239 -2.07 10.51 -30.03
C TYR A 239 -1.18 11.35 -30.96
N GLN A 240 -0.31 12.20 -30.41
CA GLN A 240 0.66 12.94 -31.20
C GLN A 240 1.70 11.99 -31.85
N GLN A 241 2.17 11.00 -31.10
CA GLN A 241 3.08 9.98 -31.62
C GLN A 241 2.43 9.16 -32.76
N ASP A 242 1.14 8.84 -32.60
CA ASP A 242 0.32 8.16 -33.62
C ASP A 242 -0.10 9.08 -34.79
N LYS A 243 0.38 10.34 -34.83
CA LYS A 243 0.01 11.37 -35.80
C LYS A 243 -1.49 11.68 -35.87
N ASN A 244 -2.23 11.32 -34.84
CA ASN A 244 -3.66 11.63 -34.71
C ASN A 244 -3.86 12.99 -34.04
N HIS A 245 -3.59 14.05 -34.79
CA HIS A 245 -3.62 15.42 -34.29
C HIS A 245 -5.00 15.86 -33.77
N THR A 246 -6.08 15.35 -34.38
CA THR A 246 -7.44 15.65 -33.95
C THR A 246 -7.71 15.16 -32.53
N GLN A 247 -7.31 13.94 -32.21
CA GLN A 247 -7.45 13.41 -30.87
C GLN A 247 -6.46 14.04 -29.89
N ALA A 248 -5.22 14.33 -30.34
CA ALA A 248 -4.24 15.00 -29.48
C ALA A 248 -4.71 16.38 -29.00
N GLN A 249 -5.42 17.15 -29.85
CA GLN A 249 -5.97 18.45 -29.50
C GLN A 249 -7.15 18.40 -28.53
N LYS A 250 -7.82 17.25 -28.43
CA LYS A 250 -8.95 17.04 -27.53
C LYS A 250 -8.51 16.96 -26.05
N TYR A 251 -7.30 16.48 -25.80
CA TYR A 251 -6.74 16.23 -24.47
C TYR A 251 -5.68 17.24 -24.08
#